data_ebd643e41e7241abc082b0a67dce78a7
#
_entry.id   ebd643e41e7241abc082b0a67dce78a7
#
_cell.length_a   1.000
_cell.length_b   1.000
_cell.length_c   1.000
_cell.angle_alpha   90.00
_cell.angle_beta   90.00
_cell.angle_gamma   90.00
#
_symmetry.space_group_name_H-M   'P 1'
#
loop_
_entity.id
_entity.type
_entity.pdbx_description
1 polymer ?
#
loop_
_entity_poly.entity_id
_entity_poly.type
_entity_poly.pdbx_seq_one_letter_code
_entity_poly.pdbx_strand_id
1 'polypeptide(L)'
;MKTDNFNLKRLQYFIYRQTVLNIHSVIISAGSIFGVLLLYTIIVSNFSPFQVAKIPGFHIWIFFIAGFIFTGKIFSELHDPLKGYFYLTLPVSNLERLIGSWLLSSPLYIIGYGTFTFLMISLAGAITDSPVTVSSFFDIAYLEYISTFLVLQTVFFLGACYFRKNIFSKTLLSVFLFFLSIGILTFIFAYFLFFSSEKTDFTGNFQFFLYSENNNNYMFSIQNKFIDIVTFLFWYILGPFMLLVSYFKLKERQL
;
A
#
# COMPACT_ATOMS: atom_id res chain seq x y z
N MET A 1 8.33 32.86 -8.82
CA MET A 1 9.48 32.37 -9.62
C MET A 1 9.27 30.88 -9.87
N LYS A 2 8.78 30.45 -11.06
CA LYS A 2 8.63 29.03 -11.40
C LYS A 2 10.02 28.45 -11.65
N THR A 3 10.52 27.61 -10.76
CA THR A 3 11.75 26.84 -10.97
C THR A 3 11.39 25.57 -11.70
N ASP A 4 11.32 25.62 -13.03
CA ASP A 4 10.91 24.47 -13.86
C ASP A 4 12.00 23.39 -13.96
N ASN A 5 13.23 23.70 -13.58
CA ASN A 5 14.37 22.78 -13.66
C ASN A 5 14.54 21.98 -12.35
N PHE A 6 14.63 20.67 -12.47
CA PHE A 6 14.91 19.75 -11.38
C PHE A 6 16.31 19.97 -10.79
N ASN A 7 16.42 20.07 -9.45
CA ASN A 7 17.70 20.27 -8.75
C ASN A 7 17.78 19.33 -7.52
N LEU A 8 18.79 18.46 -7.52
CA LEU A 8 19.01 17.48 -6.44
C LEU A 8 19.23 18.13 -5.07
N LYS A 9 19.92 19.29 -5.01
CA LYS A 9 20.15 19.98 -3.73
C LYS A 9 18.83 20.49 -3.11
N ARG A 10 17.92 21.04 -3.94
CA ARG A 10 16.60 21.48 -3.46
C ARG A 10 15.76 20.30 -3.00
N LEU A 11 15.80 19.18 -3.73
CA LEU A 11 15.14 17.93 -3.34
C LEU A 11 15.65 17.45 -1.97
N GLN A 12 16.96 17.44 -1.75
CA GLN A 12 17.57 17.03 -0.49
C GLN A 12 17.14 17.93 0.68
N TYR A 13 17.13 19.25 0.50
CA TYR A 13 16.64 20.19 1.53
C TYR A 13 15.16 20.01 1.80
N PHE A 14 14.36 19.72 0.79
CA PHE A 14 12.95 19.44 0.96
C PHE A 14 12.72 18.16 1.79
N ILE A 15 13.42 17.08 1.46
CA ILE A 15 13.34 15.80 2.21
C ILE A 15 13.79 16.03 3.67
N TYR A 16 14.91 16.70 3.88
CA TYR A 16 15.41 17.01 5.22
C TYR A 16 14.38 17.82 6.05
N ARG A 17 13.83 18.89 5.47
CA ARG A 17 12.79 19.69 6.11
C ARG A 17 11.58 18.84 6.52
N GLN A 18 11.06 18.02 5.59
CA GLN A 18 9.91 17.17 5.86
C GLN A 18 10.19 16.15 6.97
N THR A 19 11.37 15.58 6.98
CA THR A 19 11.79 14.64 8.03
C THR A 19 11.87 15.33 9.39
N VAL A 20 12.53 16.48 9.48
CA VAL A 20 12.70 17.22 10.75
C VAL A 20 11.35 17.67 11.33
N LEU A 21 10.44 18.19 10.49
CA LEU A 21 9.13 18.66 10.95
C LEU A 21 8.24 17.53 11.48
N ASN A 22 8.39 16.33 10.95
CA ASN A 22 7.55 15.19 11.32
C ASN A 22 8.24 14.20 12.29
N ILE A 23 9.50 14.43 12.68
CA ILE A 23 10.30 13.48 13.45
C ILE A 23 9.63 13.06 14.77
N HIS A 24 9.07 13.99 15.53
CA HIS A 24 8.40 13.69 16.78
C HIS A 24 7.17 12.79 16.58
N SER A 25 6.34 13.10 15.58
CA SER A 25 5.17 12.26 15.26
C SER A 25 5.59 10.86 14.78
N VAL A 26 6.66 10.78 14.00
CA VAL A 26 7.20 9.50 13.50
C VAL A 26 7.75 8.67 14.65
N ILE A 27 8.54 9.25 15.55
CA ILE A 27 9.12 8.54 16.71
C ILE A 27 8.02 8.02 17.64
N ILE A 28 7.01 8.82 17.97
CA ILE A 28 5.89 8.39 18.82
C ILE A 28 5.12 7.25 18.17
N SER A 29 4.79 7.38 16.88
CA SER A 29 4.07 6.33 16.14
C SER A 29 4.90 5.05 16.02
N ALA A 30 6.19 5.16 15.73
CA ALA A 30 7.11 4.03 15.66
C ALA A 30 7.24 3.34 17.02
N GLY A 31 7.39 4.10 18.11
CA GLY A 31 7.47 3.55 19.46
C GLY A 31 6.20 2.81 19.89
N SER A 32 5.02 3.34 19.52
CA SER A 32 3.74 2.66 19.79
C SER A 32 3.62 1.33 19.02
N ILE A 33 3.97 1.34 17.74
CA ILE A 33 3.97 0.13 16.90
C ILE A 33 4.99 -0.88 17.45
N PHE A 34 6.18 -0.40 17.87
CA PHE A 34 7.21 -1.23 18.48
C PHE A 34 6.70 -1.95 19.71
N GLY A 35 6.09 -1.24 20.65
CA GLY A 35 5.55 -1.85 21.87
C GLY A 35 4.51 -2.95 21.55
N VAL A 36 3.57 -2.68 20.63
CA VAL A 36 2.55 -3.66 20.23
C VAL A 36 3.18 -4.90 19.59
N LEU A 37 4.10 -4.71 18.64
CA LEU A 37 4.76 -5.82 17.93
C LEU A 37 5.65 -6.64 18.86
N LEU A 38 6.38 -5.98 19.77
CA LEU A 38 7.23 -6.65 20.73
C LEU A 38 6.40 -7.51 21.71
N LEU A 39 5.34 -6.95 22.29
CA LEU A 39 4.42 -7.69 23.15
C LEU A 39 3.80 -8.88 22.42
N TYR A 40 3.31 -8.68 21.18
CA TYR A 40 2.78 -9.77 20.37
C TYR A 40 3.81 -10.89 20.17
N THR A 41 5.05 -10.53 19.79
CA THR A 41 6.11 -11.50 19.54
C THR A 41 6.46 -12.28 20.80
N ILE A 42 6.60 -11.61 21.95
CA ILE A 42 6.87 -12.25 23.24
C ILE A 42 5.74 -13.20 23.64
N ILE A 43 4.49 -12.77 23.51
CA ILE A 43 3.32 -13.60 23.84
C ILE A 43 3.31 -14.86 22.97
N VAL A 44 3.43 -14.71 21.64
CA VAL A 44 3.39 -15.86 20.72
C VAL A 44 4.54 -16.81 20.95
N SER A 45 5.77 -16.33 21.20
CA SER A 45 6.93 -17.17 21.45
C SER A 45 6.84 -17.96 22.76
N ASN A 46 6.23 -17.41 23.81
CA ASN A 46 6.09 -18.10 25.10
C ASN A 46 4.90 -19.08 25.14
N PHE A 47 3.76 -18.75 24.50
CA PHE A 47 2.56 -19.58 24.61
C PHE A 47 2.46 -20.70 23.57
N SER A 48 3.18 -20.60 22.46
CA SER A 48 3.12 -21.61 21.40
C SER A 48 4.34 -21.59 20.50
N PRO A 49 5.36 -22.42 20.75
CA PRO A 49 6.49 -22.58 19.85
C PRO A 49 6.06 -22.91 18.41
N PHE A 50 4.92 -23.58 18.25
CA PHE A 50 4.31 -23.94 16.96
C PHE A 50 3.74 -22.72 16.19
N GLN A 51 3.48 -21.60 16.85
CA GLN A 51 2.91 -20.39 16.21
C GLN A 51 3.96 -19.35 15.79
N VAL A 52 5.22 -19.61 16.01
CA VAL A 52 6.34 -18.74 15.57
C VAL A 52 6.26 -18.47 14.06
N ALA A 53 5.77 -19.41 13.27
CA ALA A 53 5.50 -19.23 11.82
C ALA A 53 4.42 -18.18 11.51
N LYS A 54 3.57 -17.80 12.47
CA LYS A 54 2.51 -16.76 12.28
C LYS A 54 3.01 -15.34 12.56
N ILE A 55 4.15 -15.18 13.22
CA ILE A 55 4.72 -13.87 13.53
C ILE A 55 4.95 -13.03 12.27
N PRO A 56 5.58 -13.57 11.19
CA PRO A 56 5.78 -12.81 9.96
C PRO A 56 4.50 -12.24 9.38
N GLY A 57 3.42 -13.01 9.37
CA GLY A 57 2.13 -12.57 8.83
C GLY A 57 1.57 -11.34 9.53
N PHE A 58 1.61 -11.29 10.87
CA PHE A 58 1.13 -10.13 11.62
C PHE A 58 1.99 -8.88 11.37
N HIS A 59 3.31 -9.03 11.27
CA HIS A 59 4.22 -7.94 10.93
C HIS A 59 3.94 -7.36 9.54
N ILE A 60 3.63 -8.22 8.56
CA ILE A 60 3.29 -7.80 7.20
C ILE A 60 2.00 -6.97 7.20
N TRP A 61 0.95 -7.39 7.92
CA TRP A 61 -0.27 -6.60 8.04
C TRP A 61 -0.02 -5.21 8.63
N ILE A 62 0.76 -5.13 9.70
CA ILE A 62 1.12 -3.84 10.32
C ILE A 62 1.97 -3.00 9.37
N PHE A 63 2.89 -3.61 8.62
CA PHE A 63 3.68 -2.92 7.60
C PHE A 63 2.78 -2.22 6.57
N PHE A 64 1.78 -2.89 6.03
CA PHE A 64 0.86 -2.30 5.06
C PHE A 64 0.02 -1.18 5.69
N ILE A 65 -0.61 -1.44 6.82
CA ILE A 65 -1.51 -0.47 7.49
C ILE A 65 -0.73 0.78 7.90
N ALA A 66 0.40 0.62 8.57
CA ALA A 66 1.23 1.74 9.01
C ALA A 66 1.79 2.53 7.82
N GLY A 67 2.24 1.86 6.76
CA GLY A 67 2.74 2.49 5.54
C GLY A 67 1.66 3.30 4.81
N PHE A 68 0.45 2.80 4.71
CA PHE A 68 -0.66 3.53 4.09
C PHE A 68 -1.09 4.74 4.92
N ILE A 69 -1.12 4.62 6.25
CA ILE A 69 -1.40 5.76 7.15
C ILE A 69 -0.27 6.80 7.05
N PHE A 70 0.99 6.37 7.02
CA PHE A 70 2.14 7.26 6.87
C PHE A 70 2.10 8.01 5.54
N THR A 71 1.84 7.29 4.44
CA THR A 71 1.66 7.88 3.10
C THR A 71 0.51 8.89 3.10
N GLY A 72 -0.61 8.59 3.75
CA GLY A 72 -1.73 9.52 3.86
C GLY A 72 -1.38 10.83 4.58
N LYS A 73 -0.42 10.81 5.49
CA LYS A 73 0.01 12.01 6.24
C LYS A 73 1.07 12.85 5.52
N ILE A 74 1.69 12.36 4.44
CA ILE A 74 2.83 13.02 3.79
C ILE A 74 2.49 14.43 3.27
N PHE A 75 1.25 14.65 2.86
CA PHE A 75 0.74 15.94 2.39
C PHE A 75 -0.14 16.67 3.42
N SER A 76 -0.04 16.33 4.71
CA SER A 76 -0.85 16.95 5.76
C SER A 76 -0.65 18.47 5.82
N GLU A 77 0.57 18.97 5.61
CA GLU A 77 0.86 20.41 5.56
C GLU A 77 0.14 21.11 4.38
N LEU A 78 0.04 20.44 3.22
CA LEU A 78 -0.66 20.97 2.05
C LEU A 78 -2.15 21.20 2.30
N HIS A 79 -2.74 20.42 3.21
CA HIS A 79 -4.16 20.46 3.53
C HIS A 79 -4.50 21.37 4.72
N ASP A 80 -3.51 21.80 5.49
CA ASP A 80 -3.66 22.72 6.60
C ASP A 80 -3.81 24.16 6.06
N PRO A 81 -4.87 24.92 6.42
CA PRO A 81 -5.09 26.27 5.92
C PRO A 81 -3.93 27.24 6.22
N LEU A 82 -3.27 27.08 7.37
CA LEU A 82 -2.16 27.95 7.79
C LEU A 82 -0.81 27.50 7.19
N LYS A 83 -0.54 26.20 7.19
CA LYS A 83 0.73 25.64 6.72
C LYS A 83 0.78 25.47 5.20
N GLY A 84 -0.37 25.31 4.55
CA GLY A 84 -0.48 25.13 3.12
C GLY A 84 0.11 26.28 2.31
N TYR A 85 -0.09 27.51 2.75
CA TYR A 85 0.54 28.67 2.12
C TYR A 85 2.07 28.57 2.14
N PHE A 86 2.66 28.31 3.30
CA PHE A 86 4.11 28.13 3.43
C PHE A 86 4.63 26.94 2.64
N TYR A 87 3.86 25.84 2.58
CA TYR A 87 4.22 24.68 1.78
C TYR A 87 4.23 24.98 0.28
N LEU A 88 3.28 25.78 -0.22
CA LEU A 88 3.20 26.16 -1.64
C LEU A 88 4.24 27.19 -2.04
N THR A 89 4.67 28.07 -1.13
CA THR A 89 5.71 29.09 -1.40
C THR A 89 7.14 28.55 -1.35
N LEU A 90 7.35 27.29 -0.98
CA LEU A 90 8.68 26.69 -1.01
C LEU A 90 9.29 26.75 -2.42
N PRO A 91 10.59 27.10 -2.55
CA PRO A 91 11.28 27.21 -3.84
C PRO A 91 11.65 25.84 -4.41
N VAL A 92 10.66 24.93 -4.49
CA VAL A 92 10.77 23.57 -5.02
C VAL A 92 9.79 23.38 -6.17
N SER A 93 10.21 22.67 -7.22
CA SER A 93 9.33 22.33 -8.34
C SER A 93 8.31 21.26 -7.93
N ASN A 94 7.22 21.15 -8.70
CA ASN A 94 6.19 20.11 -8.44
C ASN A 94 6.76 18.70 -8.57
N LEU A 95 7.70 18.48 -9.47
CA LEU A 95 8.41 17.21 -9.61
C LEU A 95 9.27 16.89 -8.38
N GLU A 96 10.04 17.87 -7.89
CA GLU A 96 10.85 17.70 -6.67
C GLU A 96 9.97 17.39 -5.46
N ARG A 97 8.83 18.06 -5.34
CA ARG A 97 7.86 17.84 -4.27
C ARG A 97 7.24 16.44 -4.34
N LEU A 98 6.83 16.00 -5.54
CA LEU A 98 6.28 14.66 -5.74
C LEU A 98 7.31 13.59 -5.46
N ILE A 99 8.50 13.67 -6.07
CA ILE A 99 9.57 12.68 -5.90
C ILE A 99 10.04 12.64 -4.45
N GLY A 100 10.26 13.80 -3.81
CA GLY A 100 10.68 13.86 -2.41
C GLY A 100 9.66 13.23 -1.45
N SER A 101 8.38 13.52 -1.65
CA SER A 101 7.30 12.92 -0.86
C SER A 101 7.19 11.41 -1.11
N TRP A 102 7.34 10.95 -2.35
CA TRP A 102 7.32 9.54 -2.69
C TRP A 102 8.53 8.80 -2.10
N LEU A 103 9.73 9.36 -2.18
CA LEU A 103 10.93 8.77 -1.58
C LEU A 103 10.79 8.61 -0.06
N LEU A 104 10.19 9.57 0.63
CA LEU A 104 9.93 9.49 2.06
C LEU A 104 8.90 8.41 2.41
N SER A 105 7.80 8.34 1.66
CA SER A 105 6.69 7.43 1.97
C SER A 105 6.88 6.01 1.47
N SER A 106 7.84 5.75 0.59
CA SER A 106 8.09 4.47 -0.06
C SER A 106 9.46 3.91 0.33
N PRO A 107 10.58 4.22 -0.35
CA PRO A 107 11.87 3.58 -0.06
C PRO A 107 12.35 3.81 1.37
N LEU A 108 12.28 5.05 1.87
CA LEU A 108 12.73 5.36 3.24
C LEU A 108 11.85 4.69 4.31
N TYR A 109 10.55 4.59 4.07
CA TYR A 109 9.64 3.85 4.94
C TYR A 109 9.99 2.36 4.97
N ILE A 110 10.22 1.73 3.80
CA ILE A 110 10.58 0.30 3.71
C ILE A 110 11.88 0.01 4.47
N ILE A 111 12.92 0.82 4.25
CA ILE A 111 14.20 0.68 4.95
C ILE A 111 14.01 0.88 6.45
N GLY A 112 13.31 1.93 6.85
CA GLY A 112 13.03 2.24 8.26
C GLY A 112 12.24 1.14 8.96
N TYR A 113 11.19 0.62 8.34
CA TYR A 113 10.40 -0.47 8.90
C TYR A 113 11.18 -1.79 8.93
N GLY A 114 11.98 -2.08 7.91
CA GLY A 114 12.83 -3.27 7.86
C GLY A 114 13.88 -3.28 8.98
N THR A 115 14.60 -2.18 9.18
CA THR A 115 15.58 -2.04 10.28
C THR A 115 14.91 -2.14 11.65
N PHE A 116 13.74 -1.51 11.79
CA PHE A 116 12.92 -1.56 12.99
C PHE A 116 12.47 -2.99 13.32
N THR A 117 11.96 -3.73 12.34
CA THR A 117 11.52 -5.12 12.49
C THR A 117 12.70 -6.03 12.88
N PHE A 118 13.86 -5.83 12.24
CA PHE A 118 15.07 -6.55 12.57
C PHE A 118 15.48 -6.37 14.04
N LEU A 119 15.53 -5.13 14.52
CA LEU A 119 15.85 -4.80 15.91
C LEU A 119 14.85 -5.43 16.89
N MET A 120 13.56 -5.36 16.56
CA MET A 120 12.50 -5.89 17.40
C MET A 120 12.59 -7.41 17.56
N ILE A 121 12.84 -8.13 16.47
CA ILE A 121 12.98 -9.60 16.49
C ILE A 121 14.22 -10.01 17.26
N SER A 122 15.33 -9.29 17.09
CA SER A 122 16.56 -9.55 17.81
C SER A 122 16.37 -9.38 19.32
N LEU A 123 15.65 -8.33 19.75
CA LEU A 123 15.31 -8.11 21.16
C LEU A 123 14.36 -9.18 21.71
N ALA A 124 13.32 -9.53 20.96
CA ALA A 124 12.39 -10.57 21.38
C ALA A 124 13.07 -11.93 21.54
N GLY A 125 13.95 -12.30 20.60
CA GLY A 125 14.75 -13.52 20.68
C GLY A 125 15.67 -13.56 21.91
N ALA A 126 16.28 -12.43 22.26
CA ALA A 126 17.12 -12.31 23.45
C ALA A 126 16.33 -12.41 24.77
N ILE A 127 15.06 -12.00 24.79
CA ILE A 127 14.21 -12.06 25.99
C ILE A 127 13.63 -13.46 26.21
N THR A 128 13.31 -14.16 25.11
CA THR A 128 12.55 -15.43 25.19
C THR A 128 13.42 -16.68 25.07
N ASP A 129 14.76 -16.51 24.93
CA ASP A 129 15.72 -17.60 24.65
C ASP A 129 15.26 -18.55 23.51
N SER A 130 14.34 -18.06 22.65
CA SER A 130 13.81 -18.82 21.54
C SER A 130 14.47 -18.38 20.23
N PRO A 131 14.88 -19.33 19.34
CA PRO A 131 15.44 -18.98 18.04
C PRO A 131 14.34 -18.42 17.13
N VAL A 132 14.04 -17.13 17.29
CA VAL A 132 13.20 -16.44 16.32
C VAL A 132 14.05 -16.26 15.07
N THR A 133 13.77 -17.05 14.02
CA THR A 133 14.58 -17.06 12.81
C THR A 133 14.36 -15.78 12.01
N VAL A 134 15.36 -14.92 12.03
CA VAL A 134 15.38 -13.67 11.25
C VAL A 134 15.27 -13.95 9.73
N SER A 135 15.72 -15.14 9.29
CA SER A 135 15.69 -15.55 7.87
C SER A 135 14.28 -15.54 7.25
N SER A 136 13.23 -15.83 8.02
CA SER A 136 11.86 -15.86 7.50
C SER A 136 11.31 -14.48 7.09
N PHE A 137 11.98 -13.39 7.51
CA PHE A 137 11.61 -12.02 7.13
C PHE A 137 12.29 -11.52 5.85
N PHE A 138 13.30 -12.24 5.37
CA PHE A 138 14.04 -11.89 4.15
C PHE A 138 13.90 -12.95 3.06
N ASP A 139 12.84 -13.74 3.13
CA ASP A 139 12.49 -14.73 2.12
C ASP A 139 11.93 -14.05 0.85
N ILE A 140 11.92 -14.79 -0.27
CA ILE A 140 11.37 -14.35 -1.57
C ILE A 140 9.95 -13.83 -1.41
N ALA A 141 9.14 -14.46 -0.57
CA ALA A 141 7.80 -13.99 -0.22
C ALA A 141 7.77 -12.57 0.36
N TYR A 142 8.78 -12.18 1.13
CA TYR A 142 8.87 -10.81 1.68
C TYR A 142 9.13 -9.76 0.60
N LEU A 143 9.95 -10.09 -0.40
CA LEU A 143 10.17 -9.22 -1.56
C LEU A 143 8.91 -9.01 -2.39
N GLU A 144 8.06 -10.03 -2.51
CA GLU A 144 6.74 -9.92 -3.14
C GLU A 144 5.81 -8.97 -2.37
N TYR A 145 5.82 -9.03 -1.03
CA TYR A 145 5.05 -8.08 -0.21
C TYR A 145 5.57 -6.65 -0.34
N ILE A 146 6.88 -6.43 -0.39
CA ILE A 146 7.47 -5.11 -0.60
C ILE A 146 7.06 -4.55 -1.96
N SER A 147 7.16 -5.34 -3.03
CA SER A 147 6.77 -4.90 -4.37
C SER A 147 5.27 -4.63 -4.48
N THR A 148 4.42 -5.46 -3.86
CA THR A 148 2.98 -5.21 -3.73
C THR A 148 2.69 -3.90 -2.99
N PHE A 149 3.40 -3.66 -1.88
CA PHE A 149 3.29 -2.41 -1.14
C PHE A 149 3.66 -1.20 -2.00
N LEU A 150 4.75 -1.26 -2.77
CA LEU A 150 5.17 -0.17 -3.65
C LEU A 150 4.09 0.23 -4.65
N VAL A 151 3.37 -0.73 -5.21
CA VAL A 151 2.27 -0.47 -6.14
C VAL A 151 1.05 0.10 -5.41
N LEU A 152 0.57 -0.58 -4.37
CA LEU A 152 -0.63 -0.17 -3.64
C LEU A 152 -0.46 1.18 -2.93
N GLN A 153 0.74 1.47 -2.42
CA GLN A 153 1.08 2.73 -1.78
C GLN A 153 0.85 3.94 -2.72
N THR A 154 1.05 3.80 -4.04
CA THR A 154 0.80 4.88 -5.00
C THR A 154 -0.67 5.29 -5.07
N VAL A 155 -1.60 4.38 -4.82
CA VAL A 155 -3.03 4.66 -4.72
C VAL A 155 -3.31 5.53 -3.49
N PHE A 156 -2.72 5.19 -2.33
CA PHE A 156 -2.82 6.00 -1.12
C PHE A 156 -2.10 7.34 -1.25
N PHE A 157 -1.02 7.39 -2.02
CA PHE A 157 -0.31 8.61 -2.35
C PHE A 157 -1.19 9.57 -3.18
N LEU A 158 -1.90 9.07 -4.18
CA LEU A 158 -2.91 9.84 -4.90
C LEU A 158 -4.04 10.32 -3.96
N GLY A 159 -4.53 9.43 -3.10
CA GLY A 159 -5.53 9.78 -2.08
C GLY A 159 -5.05 10.90 -1.15
N ALA A 160 -3.75 10.89 -0.77
CA ALA A 160 -3.13 11.93 0.04
C ALA A 160 -3.06 13.28 -0.70
N CYS A 161 -2.90 13.28 -2.02
CA CYS A 161 -2.97 14.51 -2.83
C CYS A 161 -4.42 15.03 -2.97
N TYR A 162 -5.41 14.15 -3.00
CA TYR A 162 -6.80 14.50 -3.30
C TYR A 162 -7.62 14.89 -2.07
N PHE A 163 -7.61 14.05 -1.01
CA PHE A 163 -8.46 14.23 0.17
C PHE A 163 -7.80 15.14 1.21
N ARG A 164 -8.60 16.06 1.80
CA ARG A 164 -8.13 17.02 2.82
C ARG A 164 -8.19 16.48 4.26
N LYS A 165 -9.18 15.64 4.57
CA LYS A 165 -9.43 15.10 5.92
C LYS A 165 -9.74 13.61 5.82
N ASN A 166 -9.35 12.84 6.85
CA ASN A 166 -9.58 11.38 6.92
C ASN A 166 -9.08 10.65 5.66
N ILE A 167 -7.86 10.97 5.23
CA ILE A 167 -7.27 10.56 3.96
C ILE A 167 -7.29 9.04 3.84
N PHE A 168 -6.77 8.33 4.85
CA PHE A 168 -6.72 6.86 4.85
C PHE A 168 -8.09 6.22 4.65
N SER A 169 -9.08 6.60 5.48
CA SER A 169 -10.43 6.02 5.42
C SER A 169 -11.13 6.34 4.09
N LYS A 170 -10.99 7.56 3.57
CA LYS A 170 -11.60 7.95 2.30
C LYS A 170 -10.95 7.24 1.11
N THR A 171 -9.64 7.08 1.11
CA THR A 171 -8.94 6.33 0.07
C THR A 171 -9.34 4.86 0.11
N LEU A 172 -9.37 4.25 1.30
CA LEU A 172 -9.81 2.87 1.48
C LEU A 172 -11.27 2.68 1.01
N LEU A 173 -12.17 3.61 1.38
CA LEU A 173 -13.55 3.58 0.93
C LEU A 173 -13.64 3.72 -0.61
N SER A 174 -12.85 4.61 -1.22
CA SER A 174 -12.84 4.78 -2.68
C SER A 174 -12.38 3.51 -3.39
N VAL A 175 -11.34 2.84 -2.87
CA VAL A 175 -10.86 1.55 -3.40
C VAL A 175 -11.93 0.48 -3.22
N PHE A 176 -12.56 0.40 -2.05
CA PHE A 176 -13.64 -0.54 -1.79
C PHE A 176 -14.83 -0.34 -2.75
N LEU A 177 -15.30 0.91 -2.92
CA LEU A 177 -16.39 1.22 -3.85
C LEU A 177 -16.02 0.90 -5.30
N PHE A 178 -14.77 1.10 -5.70
CA PHE A 178 -14.27 0.73 -7.02
C PHE A 178 -14.37 -0.78 -7.26
N PHE A 179 -13.87 -1.60 -6.33
CA PHE A 179 -13.99 -3.06 -6.44
C PHE A 179 -15.44 -3.54 -6.37
N LEU A 180 -16.26 -2.92 -5.52
CA LEU A 180 -17.68 -3.23 -5.43
C LEU A 180 -18.41 -2.93 -6.76
N SER A 181 -18.10 -1.80 -7.40
CA SER A 181 -18.69 -1.46 -8.70
C SER A 181 -18.29 -2.45 -9.80
N ILE A 182 -17.02 -2.89 -9.82
CA ILE A 182 -16.57 -3.94 -10.74
C ILE A 182 -17.31 -5.25 -10.46
N GLY A 183 -17.43 -5.64 -9.19
CA GLY A 183 -18.17 -6.85 -8.79
C GLY A 183 -19.63 -6.83 -9.24
N ILE A 184 -20.32 -5.71 -9.06
CA ILE A 184 -21.71 -5.54 -9.52
C ILE A 184 -21.79 -5.64 -11.04
N LEU A 185 -20.90 -4.95 -11.76
CA LEU A 185 -20.87 -5.02 -13.23
C LEU A 185 -20.61 -6.44 -13.72
N THR A 186 -19.67 -7.14 -13.10
CA THR A 186 -19.38 -8.54 -13.45
C THR A 186 -20.58 -9.44 -13.16
N PHE A 187 -21.27 -9.23 -12.04
CA PHE A 187 -22.47 -9.99 -11.69
C PHE A 187 -23.62 -9.74 -12.70
N ILE A 188 -23.87 -8.46 -13.06
CA ILE A 188 -24.89 -8.10 -14.05
C ILE A 188 -24.56 -8.74 -15.41
N PHE A 189 -23.29 -8.66 -15.83
CA PHE A 189 -22.85 -9.24 -17.09
C PHE A 189 -23.01 -10.77 -17.10
N ALA A 190 -22.60 -11.43 -16.02
CA ALA A 190 -22.81 -12.87 -15.85
C ALA A 190 -24.29 -13.24 -15.88
N TYR A 191 -25.15 -12.46 -15.19
CA TYR A 191 -26.59 -12.68 -15.18
C TYR A 191 -27.17 -12.61 -16.60
N PHE A 192 -26.81 -11.60 -17.41
CA PHE A 192 -27.28 -11.48 -18.80
C PHE A 192 -26.80 -12.62 -19.70
N LEU A 193 -25.56 -13.08 -19.52
CA LEU A 193 -25.01 -14.18 -20.33
C LEU A 193 -25.62 -15.54 -19.98
N PHE A 194 -25.95 -15.76 -18.72
CA PHE A 194 -26.33 -17.09 -18.22
C PHE A 194 -27.80 -17.21 -17.81
N PHE A 195 -28.60 -16.13 -18.00
CA PHE A 195 -30.02 -16.13 -17.64
C PHE A 195 -30.87 -17.22 -18.35
N SER A 196 -30.39 -17.72 -19.49
CA SER A 196 -31.08 -18.76 -20.25
C SER A 196 -30.58 -20.19 -19.94
N SER A 197 -29.61 -20.38 -19.04
CA SER A 197 -29.12 -21.70 -18.64
C SER A 197 -29.65 -22.10 -17.28
N GLU A 198 -30.32 -23.26 -17.20
CA GLU A 198 -31.02 -23.71 -15.99
C GLU A 198 -30.14 -24.00 -14.76
N LYS A 199 -28.84 -24.20 -14.90
CA LYS A 199 -27.92 -24.43 -13.79
C LYS A 199 -26.53 -23.85 -14.07
N THR A 200 -26.12 -22.88 -13.26
CA THR A 200 -24.76 -22.36 -13.25
C THR A 200 -24.15 -22.54 -11.87
N ASP A 201 -23.06 -23.30 -11.74
CA ASP A 201 -22.26 -23.36 -10.52
C ASP A 201 -21.03 -22.48 -10.66
N PHE A 202 -20.86 -21.52 -9.72
CA PHE A 202 -19.70 -20.67 -9.64
C PHE A 202 -18.67 -21.28 -8.70
N THR A 203 -17.57 -21.77 -9.25
CA THR A 203 -16.41 -22.18 -8.45
C THR A 203 -15.41 -21.01 -8.38
N GLY A 204 -14.93 -20.70 -7.17
CA GLY A 204 -14.17 -19.48 -6.85
C GLY A 204 -12.89 -19.18 -7.66
N ASN A 205 -12.54 -19.98 -8.66
CA ASN A 205 -11.39 -19.80 -9.56
C ASN A 205 -11.77 -19.13 -10.90
N PHE A 206 -12.83 -18.31 -10.94
CA PHE A 206 -13.35 -17.71 -12.20
C PHE A 206 -13.68 -18.76 -13.28
N GLN A 207 -14.06 -19.96 -12.86
CA GLN A 207 -14.53 -21.03 -13.72
C GLN A 207 -16.05 -21.08 -13.63
N PHE A 208 -16.72 -21.00 -14.77
CA PHE A 208 -18.17 -21.14 -14.88
C PHE A 208 -18.48 -22.51 -15.48
N PHE A 209 -19.27 -23.30 -14.78
CA PHE A 209 -19.80 -24.55 -15.30
C PHE A 209 -21.22 -24.29 -15.81
N LEU A 210 -21.43 -24.52 -17.11
CA LEU A 210 -22.76 -24.55 -17.72
C LEU A 210 -23.21 -26.01 -17.85
N TYR A 211 -24.27 -26.35 -17.15
CA TYR A 211 -24.92 -27.66 -17.29
C TYR A 211 -25.98 -27.56 -18.41
N SER A 212 -25.81 -28.29 -19.48
CA SER A 212 -26.82 -28.45 -20.52
C SER A 212 -27.66 -29.72 -20.24
N GLU A 213 -28.95 -29.71 -20.57
CA GLU A 213 -29.88 -30.82 -20.45
C GLU A 213 -29.39 -32.14 -21.12
N ASN A 214 -28.44 -32.05 -22.04
CA ASN A 214 -27.85 -33.15 -22.80
C ASN A 214 -26.54 -33.73 -22.18
N ASN A 215 -26.31 -33.58 -20.89
CA ASN A 215 -25.14 -34.13 -20.18
C ASN A 215 -23.76 -33.61 -20.68
N ASN A 216 -23.70 -32.59 -21.52
CA ASN A 216 -22.48 -31.94 -21.93
C ASN A 216 -22.16 -30.79 -20.98
N ASN A 217 -21.19 -30.98 -20.11
CA ASN A 217 -20.69 -29.96 -19.22
C ASN A 217 -19.73 -29.06 -20.00
N TYR A 218 -20.07 -27.79 -20.19
CA TYR A 218 -19.17 -26.82 -20.77
C TYR A 218 -18.44 -26.07 -19.64
N MET A 219 -17.13 -26.20 -19.60
CA MET A 219 -16.28 -25.46 -18.67
C MET A 219 -15.73 -24.22 -19.39
N PHE A 220 -16.13 -23.04 -18.91
CA PHE A 220 -15.52 -21.79 -19.34
C PHE A 220 -14.53 -21.35 -18.30
N SER A 221 -13.23 -21.37 -18.63
CA SER A 221 -12.19 -20.75 -17.82
C SER A 221 -11.83 -19.39 -18.42
N ILE A 222 -11.59 -18.39 -17.56
CA ILE A 222 -10.98 -17.15 -18.02
C ILE A 222 -9.59 -17.52 -18.56
N GLN A 223 -9.37 -17.18 -19.81
CA GLN A 223 -8.15 -17.55 -20.52
C GLN A 223 -6.94 -16.97 -19.77
N ASN A 224 -5.91 -17.75 -19.52
CA ASN A 224 -4.69 -17.35 -18.79
C ASN A 224 -4.11 -16.01 -19.30
N LYS A 225 -4.22 -15.73 -20.60
CA LYS A 225 -3.80 -14.46 -21.20
C LYS A 225 -4.48 -13.22 -20.61
N PHE A 226 -5.75 -13.32 -20.19
CA PHE A 226 -6.44 -12.19 -19.55
C PHE A 226 -5.85 -11.94 -18.15
N ILE A 227 -5.60 -12.99 -17.41
CA ILE A 227 -4.98 -12.91 -16.08
C ILE A 227 -3.57 -12.30 -16.21
N ASP A 228 -2.80 -12.74 -17.19
CA ASP A 228 -1.46 -12.22 -17.46
C ASP A 228 -1.49 -10.71 -17.79
N ILE A 229 -2.44 -10.27 -18.59
CA ILE A 229 -2.63 -8.84 -18.90
C ILE A 229 -2.98 -8.04 -17.64
N VAL A 230 -3.91 -8.51 -16.83
CA VAL A 230 -4.30 -7.82 -15.58
C VAL A 230 -3.12 -7.74 -14.62
N THR A 231 -2.36 -8.83 -14.49
CA THR A 231 -1.16 -8.89 -13.67
C THR A 231 -0.09 -7.91 -14.16
N PHE A 232 0.14 -7.86 -15.47
CA PHE A 232 1.05 -6.89 -16.09
C PHE A 232 0.61 -5.44 -15.83
N LEU A 233 -0.68 -5.13 -16.02
CA LEU A 233 -1.24 -3.80 -15.76
C LEU A 233 -1.06 -3.39 -14.30
N PHE A 234 -1.30 -4.32 -13.37
CA PHE A 234 -1.13 -4.07 -11.94
C PHE A 234 0.32 -3.75 -11.59
N TRP A 235 1.27 -4.59 -12.04
CA TRP A 235 2.66 -4.46 -11.63
C TRP A 235 3.42 -3.31 -12.31
N TYR A 236 3.13 -3.04 -13.58
CA TYR A 236 3.94 -2.10 -14.37
C TYR A 236 3.25 -0.77 -14.67
N ILE A 237 1.92 -0.76 -14.77
CA ILE A 237 1.19 0.44 -15.22
C ILE A 237 0.53 1.19 -14.06
N LEU A 238 -0.05 0.49 -13.08
CA LEU A 238 -0.82 1.13 -12.02
C LEU A 238 0.02 2.15 -11.22
N GLY A 239 1.23 1.76 -10.78
CA GLY A 239 2.10 2.62 -9.99
C GLY A 239 2.48 3.94 -10.71
N PRO A 240 3.12 3.88 -11.88
CA PRO A 240 3.46 5.08 -12.66
C PRO A 240 2.25 5.94 -13.02
N PHE A 241 1.12 5.31 -13.38
CA PHE A 241 -0.12 6.02 -13.69
C PHE A 241 -0.65 6.83 -12.50
N MET A 242 -0.72 6.23 -11.31
CA MET A 242 -1.16 6.91 -10.09
C MET A 242 -0.23 8.06 -9.68
N LEU A 243 1.08 7.90 -9.85
CA LEU A 243 2.05 8.98 -9.62
C LEU A 243 1.90 10.12 -10.62
N LEU A 244 1.63 9.82 -11.89
CA LEU A 244 1.38 10.82 -12.93
C LEU A 244 0.11 11.63 -12.62
N VAL A 245 -0.98 10.97 -12.24
CA VAL A 245 -2.23 11.66 -11.82
C VAL A 245 -1.98 12.52 -10.58
N SER A 246 -1.20 12.04 -9.61
CA SER A 246 -0.80 12.79 -8.42
C SER A 246 -0.01 14.06 -8.78
N TYR A 247 0.88 13.99 -9.77
CA TYR A 247 1.60 15.14 -10.29
C TYR A 247 0.67 16.23 -10.83
N PHE A 248 -0.28 15.85 -11.68
CA PHE A 248 -1.25 16.80 -12.21
C PHE A 248 -2.11 17.42 -11.11
N LYS A 249 -2.49 16.62 -10.11
CA LYS A 249 -3.27 17.13 -8.97
C LYS A 249 -2.50 18.12 -8.09
N LEU A 250 -1.20 17.91 -7.90
CA LEU A 250 -0.33 18.88 -7.21
C LEU A 250 -0.18 20.17 -8.04
N LYS A 251 -0.12 20.07 -9.36
CA LYS A 251 0.00 21.22 -10.26
C LYS A 251 -1.26 22.08 -10.25
N GLU A 252 -2.45 21.47 -10.24
CA GLU A 252 -3.73 22.20 -10.15
C GLU A 252 -3.85 23.06 -8.87
N ARG A 253 -3.26 22.65 -7.77
CA ARG A 253 -3.34 23.38 -6.49
C ARG A 253 -2.47 24.62 -6.42
N GLN A 254 -1.60 24.83 -7.37
CA GLN A 254 -0.74 26.01 -7.46
C GLN A 254 -1.31 27.11 -8.38
N LEU A 255 -2.37 26.78 -9.11
CA LEU A 255 -3.14 27.72 -9.93
C LEU A 255 -4.26 28.34 -9.11
#